data_3cb41093dbe2de3deb2a0a954b0066a5
#
_entry.id   3cb41093dbe2de3deb2a0a954b0066a5
#
_cell.length_a   1.000
_cell.length_b   1.000
_cell.length_c   1.000
_cell.angle_alpha   90.00
_cell.angle_beta   90.00
_cell.angle_gamma   90.00
#
_symmetry.space_group_name_H-M   'P 1'
#
loop_
_entity.id
_entity.type
_entity.pdbx_description
1 polymer ?
#
loop_
_entity_poly.entity_id
_entity_poly.type
_entity_poly.pdbx_seq_one_letter_code
_entity_poly.pdbx_strand_id
1 'polypeptide(L)'
;MTMERPLLFVLTALLTLFCSAQLAPHTPAPLGRHLVEVNAQWAVQGLLPDDASRPVSFRDEVERIAMHLRLVRERLEQRAPEGLSAAQQAARHQLLEDLGTYADAGVFPRNYVLPYRNPVFIDPHGMACAVGQLMIASGHGDLAHRIDADMELAYVLDMEWPEIGTWASEHGFSANELAWIQPGYPPNLPWTSLGGGTNGEVTCMLPLATGDLLLCGAFTQAGSVSANGVAVWNGTSFSSLGSGLQGQVSSAVEHNGVLYVGGAMLNGPSDLAKWDGTAWTFTSVFEGKYPVINALHVH
;
A
#
# COMPACT_ATOMS: atom_id res chain seq x y z
N MET A 1 52.27 -19.87 19.89
CA MET A 1 51.00 -20.45 19.42
C MET A 1 49.93 -19.36 19.58
N THR A 2 49.86 -18.47 18.61
CA THR A 2 48.96 -17.29 18.59
C THR A 2 47.70 -17.69 17.86
N MET A 3 46.56 -17.75 18.59
CA MET A 3 45.22 -17.97 18.00
C MET A 3 44.77 -16.67 17.34
N GLU A 4 44.72 -16.65 16.03
CA GLU A 4 44.02 -15.60 15.27
C GLU A 4 42.51 -15.82 15.38
N ARG A 5 41.82 -14.79 15.87
CA ARG A 5 40.36 -14.71 15.86
C ARG A 5 39.90 -14.23 14.47
N PRO A 6 38.96 -14.90 13.79
CA PRO A 6 38.41 -14.36 12.57
C PRO A 6 37.52 -13.15 12.88
N LEU A 7 37.80 -12.05 12.17
CA LEU A 7 36.96 -10.86 12.14
C LEU A 7 35.62 -11.19 11.48
N LEU A 8 34.56 -11.21 12.27
CA LEU A 8 33.19 -11.35 11.80
C LEU A 8 32.77 -10.00 11.19
N PHE A 9 32.79 -9.90 9.86
CA PHE A 9 32.18 -8.78 9.15
C PHE A 9 30.67 -8.87 9.29
N VAL A 10 30.10 -8.09 10.22
CA VAL A 10 28.65 -7.83 10.26
C VAL A 10 28.35 -6.89 9.11
N LEU A 11 27.84 -7.45 8.02
CA LEU A 11 27.26 -6.70 6.92
C LEU A 11 25.92 -6.13 7.40
N THR A 12 25.95 -4.94 7.98
CA THR A 12 24.72 -4.16 8.22
C THR A 12 24.18 -3.72 6.87
N ALA A 13 23.26 -4.53 6.33
CA ALA A 13 22.40 -4.09 5.26
C ALA A 13 21.57 -2.93 5.79
N LEU A 14 21.90 -1.70 5.37
CA LEU A 14 21.01 -0.55 5.48
C LEU A 14 19.77 -0.90 4.65
N LEU A 15 18.72 -1.42 5.29
CA LEU A 15 17.37 -1.41 4.75
C LEU A 15 16.95 0.07 4.71
N THR A 16 17.24 0.73 3.60
CA THR A 16 16.52 1.96 3.26
C THR A 16 15.08 1.53 3.02
N LEU A 17 14.22 1.75 4.04
CA LEU A 17 12.79 1.74 3.89
C LEU A 17 12.42 2.85 2.89
N PHE A 18 12.53 2.53 1.60
CA PHE A 18 11.75 3.24 0.61
C PHE A 18 10.29 2.88 0.91
N CYS A 19 9.59 3.77 1.58
CA CYS A 19 8.15 3.83 1.53
C CYS A 19 7.80 4.17 0.07
N SER A 20 7.95 3.21 -0.84
CA SER A 20 7.45 3.34 -2.19
C SER A 20 5.94 3.34 -2.05
N ALA A 21 5.33 4.49 -2.31
CA ALA A 21 3.87 4.59 -2.37
C ALA A 21 3.34 3.43 -3.23
N GLN A 22 2.42 2.66 -2.68
CA GLN A 22 1.82 1.54 -3.39
C GLN A 22 1.20 2.06 -4.70
N LEU A 23 1.45 1.35 -5.79
CA LEU A 23 0.87 1.71 -7.07
C LEU A 23 -0.65 1.56 -7.01
N ALA A 24 -1.37 2.67 -7.07
CA ALA A 24 -2.83 2.63 -7.08
C ALA A 24 -3.35 1.93 -8.36
N PRO A 25 -4.43 1.15 -8.30
CA PRO A 25 -4.93 0.37 -9.43
C PRO A 25 -5.30 1.22 -10.65
N HIS A 26 -5.87 2.39 -10.43
CA HIS A 26 -6.28 3.33 -11.50
C HIS A 26 -5.14 4.13 -12.11
N THR A 27 -3.93 4.05 -11.57
CA THR A 27 -2.75 4.74 -12.11
C THR A 27 -2.30 4.06 -13.39
N PRO A 28 -2.22 4.76 -14.55
CA PRO A 28 -1.67 4.17 -15.76
C PRO A 28 -0.21 3.78 -15.57
N ALA A 29 0.09 2.48 -15.73
CA ALA A 29 1.44 1.96 -15.60
C ALA A 29 1.59 0.68 -16.46
N PRO A 30 2.84 0.22 -16.74
CA PRO A 30 3.05 -1.06 -17.39
C PRO A 30 2.35 -2.21 -16.68
N LEU A 31 1.72 -3.12 -17.43
CA LEU A 31 1.04 -4.29 -16.88
C LEU A 31 1.94 -5.07 -15.91
N GLY A 32 3.20 -5.29 -16.29
CA GLY A 32 4.16 -6.00 -15.44
C GLY A 32 4.37 -5.33 -14.08
N ARG A 33 4.33 -3.99 -14.00
CA ARG A 33 4.43 -3.28 -12.74
C ARG A 33 3.21 -3.51 -11.84
N HIS A 34 2.00 -3.53 -12.42
CA HIS A 34 0.79 -3.87 -11.67
C HIS A 34 0.80 -5.31 -11.17
N LEU A 35 1.28 -6.25 -12.01
CA LEU A 35 1.37 -7.66 -11.62
C LEU A 35 2.37 -7.89 -10.49
N VAL A 36 3.56 -7.26 -10.56
CA VAL A 36 4.58 -7.33 -9.50
C VAL A 36 4.09 -6.70 -8.21
N GLU A 37 3.30 -5.63 -8.29
CA GLU A 37 2.65 -5.02 -7.11
C GLU A 37 1.70 -6.00 -6.40
N VAL A 38 0.94 -6.80 -7.15
CA VAL A 38 0.05 -7.83 -6.57
C VAL A 38 0.85 -9.02 -6.04
N ASN A 39 1.87 -9.47 -6.79
CA ASN A 39 2.68 -10.63 -6.43
C ASN A 39 4.09 -10.52 -7.02
N ALA A 40 5.09 -10.38 -6.15
CA ALA A 40 6.49 -10.26 -6.54
C ALA A 40 7.03 -11.48 -7.32
N GLN A 41 6.38 -12.65 -7.24
CA GLN A 41 6.79 -13.87 -7.95
C GLN A 41 6.81 -13.69 -9.47
N TRP A 42 6.06 -12.75 -10.03
CA TRP A 42 6.16 -12.40 -11.45
C TRP A 42 7.57 -11.99 -11.86
N ALA A 43 8.24 -11.19 -11.02
CA ALA A 43 9.61 -10.76 -11.26
C ALA A 43 10.63 -11.83 -10.83
N VAL A 44 10.43 -12.43 -9.66
CA VAL A 44 11.35 -13.43 -9.08
C VAL A 44 11.50 -14.64 -9.99
N GLN A 45 10.41 -15.14 -10.56
CA GLN A 45 10.41 -16.31 -11.45
C GLN A 45 10.63 -15.96 -12.93
N GLY A 46 10.69 -14.66 -13.28
CA GLY A 46 10.90 -14.22 -14.67
C GLY A 46 9.75 -14.57 -15.62
N LEU A 47 8.52 -14.63 -15.12
CA LEU A 47 7.34 -15.13 -15.85
C LEU A 47 6.39 -14.04 -16.33
N LEU A 48 6.85 -12.78 -16.38
CA LEU A 48 6.05 -11.67 -16.90
C LEU A 48 5.52 -11.99 -18.31
N PRO A 49 4.29 -11.57 -18.65
CA PRO A 49 3.75 -11.72 -19.99
C PRO A 49 4.54 -10.90 -21.03
N ASP A 50 4.49 -11.32 -22.31
CA ASP A 50 5.24 -10.67 -23.38
C ASP A 50 4.84 -9.20 -23.58
N ASP A 51 3.59 -8.86 -23.28
CA ASP A 51 3.04 -7.51 -23.31
C ASP A 51 3.14 -6.77 -21.96
N ALA A 52 4.01 -7.21 -21.04
CA ALA A 52 4.18 -6.62 -19.71
C ALA A 52 4.50 -5.12 -19.73
N SER A 53 5.04 -4.60 -20.84
CA SER A 53 5.29 -3.16 -21.02
C SER A 53 4.04 -2.36 -21.41
N ARG A 54 2.93 -3.01 -21.77
CA ARG A 54 1.68 -2.37 -22.19
C ARG A 54 1.10 -1.54 -21.05
N PRO A 55 0.80 -0.24 -21.26
CA PRO A 55 0.17 0.58 -20.24
C PRO A 55 -1.25 0.09 -19.98
N VAL A 56 -1.58 -0.08 -18.70
CA VAL A 56 -2.93 -0.43 -18.25
C VAL A 56 -3.29 0.36 -16.99
N SER A 57 -4.57 0.44 -16.71
CA SER A 57 -5.11 0.86 -15.42
C SER A 57 -6.29 -0.04 -15.09
N PHE A 58 -6.57 -0.20 -13.82
CA PHE A 58 -7.67 -1.02 -13.32
C PHE A 58 -8.67 -0.14 -12.58
N ARG A 59 -9.95 -0.46 -12.66
CA ARG A 59 -11.00 0.25 -11.93
C ARG A 59 -10.75 0.23 -10.41
N ASP A 60 -10.33 -0.93 -9.90
CA ASP A 60 -10.10 -1.16 -8.48
C ASP A 60 -9.12 -2.33 -8.24
N GLU A 61 -8.86 -2.64 -6.98
CA GLU A 61 -7.99 -3.74 -6.57
C GLU A 61 -8.56 -5.11 -6.93
N VAL A 62 -9.88 -5.25 -6.94
CA VAL A 62 -10.55 -6.52 -7.28
C VAL A 62 -10.24 -6.88 -8.73
N GLU A 63 -10.40 -5.92 -9.65
CA GLU A 63 -10.07 -6.13 -11.06
C GLU A 63 -8.58 -6.44 -11.27
N ARG A 64 -7.69 -5.77 -10.54
CA ARG A 64 -6.23 -5.99 -10.61
C ARG A 64 -5.84 -7.39 -10.10
N ILE A 65 -6.38 -7.83 -8.96
CA ILE A 65 -6.13 -9.17 -8.42
C ILE A 65 -6.74 -10.24 -9.33
N ALA A 66 -7.96 -10.05 -9.83
CA ALA A 66 -8.57 -10.96 -10.78
C ALA A 66 -7.73 -11.13 -12.05
N MET A 67 -7.18 -10.05 -12.60
CA MET A 67 -6.26 -10.10 -13.75
C MET A 67 -5.00 -10.93 -13.43
N HIS A 68 -4.40 -10.70 -12.26
CA HIS A 68 -3.26 -11.51 -11.82
C HIS A 68 -3.61 -13.01 -11.81
N LEU A 69 -4.71 -13.39 -11.16
CA LEU A 69 -5.11 -14.80 -11.03
C LEU A 69 -5.42 -15.46 -12.39
N ARG A 70 -6.08 -14.74 -13.30
CA ARG A 70 -6.36 -15.24 -14.66
C ARG A 70 -5.08 -15.49 -15.44
N LEU A 71 -4.11 -14.58 -15.38
CA LEU A 71 -2.82 -14.74 -16.05
C LEU A 71 -1.98 -15.86 -15.43
N VAL A 72 -1.98 -16.01 -14.10
CA VAL A 72 -1.33 -17.14 -13.42
C VAL A 72 -1.97 -18.45 -13.86
N ARG A 73 -3.30 -18.55 -13.82
CA ARG A 73 -4.03 -19.74 -14.28
C ARG A 73 -3.63 -20.11 -15.72
N GLU A 74 -3.70 -19.16 -16.66
CA GLU A 74 -3.35 -19.40 -18.06
C GLU A 74 -1.92 -19.95 -18.21
N ARG A 75 -0.97 -19.36 -17.47
CA ARG A 75 0.42 -19.81 -17.49
C ARG A 75 0.61 -21.21 -16.89
N LEU A 76 -0.12 -21.54 -15.81
CA LEU A 76 -0.08 -22.85 -15.16
C LEU A 76 -0.73 -23.96 -16.01
N GLU A 77 -1.75 -23.62 -16.81
CA GLU A 77 -2.35 -24.52 -17.81
C GLU A 77 -1.35 -24.86 -18.94
N GLN A 78 -0.58 -23.87 -19.39
CA GLN A 78 0.43 -24.04 -20.45
C GLN A 78 1.70 -24.75 -20.00
N ARG A 79 1.97 -24.80 -18.68
CA ARG A 79 3.23 -25.28 -18.08
C ARG A 79 2.99 -26.33 -16.99
N ALA A 80 2.25 -27.37 -17.34
CA ALA A 80 2.09 -28.48 -16.40
C ALA A 80 3.47 -29.15 -16.11
N PRO A 81 3.79 -29.48 -14.83
CA PRO A 81 4.99 -30.22 -14.51
C PRO A 81 5.03 -31.56 -15.23
N GLU A 82 6.23 -31.99 -15.63
CA GLU A 82 6.44 -33.31 -16.21
C GLU A 82 6.27 -34.41 -15.13
N GLY A 83 5.83 -35.59 -15.55
CA GLY A 83 5.76 -36.77 -14.68
C GLY A 83 4.55 -36.82 -13.74
N LEU A 84 3.58 -35.94 -13.85
CA LEU A 84 2.34 -36.03 -13.07
C LEU A 84 1.54 -37.29 -13.49
N SER A 85 1.04 -38.02 -12.50
CA SER A 85 0.08 -39.11 -12.67
C SER A 85 -1.24 -38.59 -13.26
N ALA A 86 -2.04 -39.44 -13.86
CA ALA A 86 -3.35 -39.07 -14.38
C ALA A 86 -4.28 -38.47 -13.30
N ALA A 87 -4.17 -38.95 -12.06
CA ALA A 87 -4.94 -38.40 -10.93
C ALA A 87 -4.49 -36.96 -10.58
N GLN A 88 -3.18 -36.70 -10.54
CA GLN A 88 -2.63 -35.36 -10.29
C GLN A 88 -2.97 -34.40 -11.43
N GLN A 89 -2.93 -34.86 -12.68
CA GLN A 89 -3.34 -34.05 -13.82
C GLN A 89 -4.82 -33.67 -13.75
N ALA A 90 -5.69 -34.59 -13.40
CA ALA A 90 -7.11 -34.33 -13.22
C ALA A 90 -7.40 -33.37 -12.05
N ALA A 91 -6.74 -33.59 -10.89
CA ALA A 91 -6.88 -32.72 -9.73
C ALA A 91 -6.38 -31.29 -10.03
N ARG A 92 -5.21 -31.15 -10.66
CA ARG A 92 -4.67 -29.88 -11.11
C ARG A 92 -5.61 -29.13 -12.06
N HIS A 93 -6.13 -29.83 -13.05
CA HIS A 93 -7.06 -29.24 -14.01
C HIS A 93 -8.31 -28.69 -13.32
N GLN A 94 -8.93 -29.48 -12.44
CA GLN A 94 -10.10 -29.04 -11.68
C GLN A 94 -9.79 -27.80 -10.83
N LEU A 95 -8.67 -27.80 -10.11
CA LEU A 95 -8.30 -26.67 -9.25
C LEU A 95 -7.93 -25.41 -10.05
N LEU A 96 -7.43 -25.53 -11.28
CA LEU A 96 -7.23 -24.38 -12.16
C LEU A 96 -8.57 -23.83 -12.70
N GLU A 97 -9.59 -24.68 -12.92
CA GLU A 97 -10.95 -24.20 -13.20
C GLU A 97 -11.56 -23.49 -11.99
N ASP A 98 -11.38 -24.04 -10.77
CA ASP A 98 -11.83 -23.40 -9.53
C ASP A 98 -11.14 -22.07 -9.30
N LEU A 99 -9.84 -21.95 -9.61
CA LEU A 99 -9.08 -20.68 -9.57
C LEU A 99 -9.67 -19.64 -10.52
N GLY A 100 -10.08 -20.05 -11.73
CA GLY A 100 -10.78 -19.18 -12.67
C GLY A 100 -12.11 -18.68 -12.11
N THR A 101 -12.91 -19.59 -11.56
CA THR A 101 -14.19 -19.27 -10.93
C THR A 101 -14.02 -18.31 -9.75
N TYR A 102 -13.00 -18.53 -8.91
CA TYR A 102 -12.65 -17.63 -7.80
C TYR A 102 -12.23 -16.24 -8.30
N ALA A 103 -11.41 -16.17 -9.33
CA ALA A 103 -11.00 -14.91 -9.93
C ALA A 103 -12.19 -14.12 -10.52
N ASP A 104 -13.15 -14.82 -11.14
CA ASP A 104 -14.33 -14.21 -11.76
C ASP A 104 -15.38 -13.77 -10.71
N ALA A 105 -15.48 -14.47 -9.58
CA ALA A 105 -16.31 -14.07 -8.47
C ALA A 105 -15.85 -12.72 -7.87
N GLY A 106 -14.56 -12.40 -7.90
CA GLY A 106 -14.03 -11.12 -7.47
C GLY A 106 -14.24 -10.86 -5.97
N VAL A 107 -14.35 -11.91 -5.16
CA VAL A 107 -14.51 -11.81 -3.71
C VAL A 107 -13.24 -12.32 -3.05
N PHE A 108 -12.42 -11.40 -2.57
CA PHE A 108 -11.09 -11.67 -2.05
C PHE A 108 -10.97 -11.25 -0.59
N PRO A 109 -10.07 -11.87 0.20
CA PRO A 109 -9.80 -11.45 1.56
C PRO A 109 -9.26 -10.02 1.61
N ARG A 110 -9.38 -9.41 2.78
CA ARG A 110 -8.92 -8.05 3.03
C ARG A 110 -7.87 -8.02 4.13
N ASN A 111 -6.85 -7.21 3.94
CA ASN A 111 -5.81 -7.02 4.95
C ASN A 111 -6.25 -5.96 5.97
N TYR A 112 -6.71 -6.41 7.13
CA TYR A 112 -7.13 -5.55 8.24
C TYR A 112 -6.02 -5.29 9.26
N VAL A 113 -4.84 -5.87 9.06
CA VAL A 113 -3.77 -5.94 10.08
C VAL A 113 -2.56 -5.08 9.71
N LEU A 114 -2.06 -5.22 8.49
CA LEU A 114 -0.80 -4.59 8.09
C LEU A 114 -1.02 -3.32 7.26
N PRO A 115 -0.19 -2.26 7.47
CA PRO A 115 -0.31 -1.01 6.74
C PRO A 115 0.29 -1.06 5.32
N TYR A 116 0.65 -2.23 4.84
CA TYR A 116 1.20 -2.47 3.51
C TYR A 116 0.58 -3.73 2.90
N ARG A 117 0.77 -3.91 1.58
CA ARG A 117 0.27 -5.08 0.86
C ARG A 117 0.92 -6.36 1.38
N ASN A 118 0.09 -7.33 1.74
CA ASN A 118 0.52 -8.63 2.27
C ASN A 118 -0.50 -9.71 1.94
N PRO A 119 -0.12 -10.98 1.80
CA PRO A 119 -1.05 -12.08 1.83
C PRO A 119 -1.87 -12.11 3.13
N VAL A 120 -3.12 -12.53 3.02
CA VAL A 120 -4.00 -12.88 4.15
C VAL A 120 -4.59 -14.23 3.80
N PHE A 121 -4.38 -15.25 4.64
CA PHE A 121 -4.77 -16.61 4.28
C PHE A 121 -6.28 -16.79 4.35
N ILE A 122 -6.91 -16.46 5.48
CA ILE A 122 -8.36 -16.28 5.62
C ILE A 122 -8.60 -14.99 6.42
N ASP A 123 -9.45 -14.11 5.93
CA ASP A 123 -9.74 -12.86 6.64
C ASP A 123 -10.77 -13.07 7.78
N PRO A 124 -10.96 -12.09 8.69
CA PRO A 124 -11.91 -12.19 9.79
C PRO A 124 -13.38 -12.41 9.39
N HIS A 125 -13.69 -12.28 8.09
CA HIS A 125 -15.04 -12.56 7.54
C HIS A 125 -15.12 -13.93 6.90
N GLY A 126 -14.08 -14.77 7.01
CA GLY A 126 -14.02 -16.12 6.46
C GLY A 126 -13.69 -16.18 4.97
N MET A 127 -13.23 -15.08 4.37
CA MET A 127 -12.78 -15.07 2.97
C MET A 127 -11.38 -15.62 2.88
N ALA A 128 -11.21 -16.74 2.18
CA ALA A 128 -9.92 -17.37 1.96
C ALA A 128 -9.18 -16.74 0.77
N CYS A 129 -7.83 -16.69 0.84
CA CYS A 129 -6.99 -16.37 -0.30
C CYS A 129 -7.12 -17.44 -1.42
N ALA A 130 -6.53 -17.16 -2.57
CA ALA A 130 -6.61 -18.08 -3.70
C ALA A 130 -6.11 -19.49 -3.35
N VAL A 131 -4.99 -19.63 -2.63
CA VAL A 131 -4.46 -20.94 -2.20
C VAL A 131 -5.38 -21.61 -1.18
N GLY A 132 -5.82 -20.87 -0.16
CA GLY A 132 -6.79 -21.36 0.83
C GLY A 132 -8.11 -21.81 0.19
N GLN A 133 -8.60 -21.07 -0.80
CA GLN A 133 -9.81 -21.43 -1.56
C GLN A 133 -9.63 -22.73 -2.34
N LEU A 134 -8.47 -22.96 -2.97
CA LEU A 134 -8.18 -24.22 -3.65
C LEU A 134 -8.12 -25.41 -2.68
N MET A 135 -7.59 -25.21 -1.47
CA MET A 135 -7.62 -26.24 -0.42
C MET A 135 -9.06 -26.54 0.00
N ILE A 136 -9.89 -25.52 0.22
CA ILE A 136 -11.30 -25.70 0.56
C ILE A 136 -12.06 -26.43 -0.56
N ALA A 137 -11.87 -26.04 -1.81
CA ALA A 137 -12.51 -26.65 -2.97
C ALA A 137 -12.12 -28.12 -3.17
N SER A 138 -10.90 -28.51 -2.81
CA SER A 138 -10.44 -29.91 -2.85
C SER A 138 -10.81 -30.74 -1.61
N GLY A 139 -11.63 -30.21 -0.71
CA GLY A 139 -12.07 -30.91 0.51
C GLY A 139 -11.10 -30.84 1.69
N HIS A 140 -10.07 -29.97 1.61
CA HIS A 140 -9.04 -29.78 2.65
C HIS A 140 -9.26 -28.48 3.46
N GLY A 141 -10.53 -28.12 3.71
CA GLY A 141 -10.88 -26.90 4.46
C GLY A 141 -10.29 -26.90 5.88
N ASP A 142 -10.27 -28.06 6.57
CA ASP A 142 -9.65 -28.18 7.89
C ASP A 142 -8.15 -27.82 7.88
N LEU A 143 -7.42 -28.19 6.82
CA LEU A 143 -6.02 -27.80 6.63
C LEU A 143 -5.90 -26.30 6.43
N ALA A 144 -6.75 -25.71 5.59
CA ALA A 144 -6.76 -24.27 5.36
C ALA A 144 -6.99 -23.48 6.65
N HIS A 145 -7.93 -23.88 7.49
CA HIS A 145 -8.21 -23.22 8.77
C HIS A 145 -7.08 -23.39 9.79
N ARG A 146 -6.39 -24.53 9.82
CA ARG A 146 -5.22 -24.70 10.69
C ARG A 146 -4.05 -23.83 10.28
N ILE A 147 -3.80 -23.71 8.97
CA ILE A 147 -2.77 -22.80 8.44
C ILE A 147 -3.10 -21.36 8.81
N ASP A 148 -4.35 -20.95 8.64
CA ASP A 148 -4.81 -19.61 8.99
C ASP A 148 -4.59 -19.30 10.47
N ALA A 149 -4.96 -20.20 11.36
CA ALA A 149 -4.82 -20.03 12.81
C ALA A 149 -3.37 -19.77 13.26
N ASP A 150 -2.40 -20.36 12.57
CA ASP A 150 -0.99 -20.27 12.96
C ASP A 150 -0.20 -19.27 12.09
N MET A 151 -0.61 -19.05 10.83
CA MET A 151 0.17 -18.34 9.81
C MET A 151 -0.69 -17.46 8.87
N GLU A 152 -1.72 -16.79 9.40
CA GLU A 152 -2.67 -15.96 8.65
C GLU A 152 -2.00 -15.01 7.64
N LEU A 153 -0.88 -14.40 8.02
CA LEU A 153 -0.18 -13.36 7.25
C LEU A 153 1.09 -13.83 6.55
N ALA A 154 1.36 -15.14 6.54
CA ALA A 154 2.59 -15.67 5.96
C ALA A 154 2.52 -15.84 4.44
N TYR A 155 3.65 -15.66 3.78
CA TYR A 155 3.81 -16.11 2.40
C TYR A 155 3.91 -17.63 2.36
N VAL A 156 3.34 -18.28 1.33
CA VAL A 156 3.36 -19.75 1.19
C VAL A 156 4.77 -20.32 1.27
N LEU A 157 5.78 -19.64 0.74
CA LEU A 157 7.16 -20.12 0.78
C LEU A 157 7.81 -20.02 2.17
N ASP A 158 7.25 -19.21 3.06
CA ASP A 158 7.73 -19.03 4.43
C ASP A 158 7.00 -19.94 5.43
N MET A 159 5.98 -20.71 4.95
CA MET A 159 5.20 -21.60 5.78
C MET A 159 5.93 -22.94 5.99
N GLU A 160 6.39 -23.20 7.22
CA GLU A 160 7.00 -24.48 7.62
C GLU A 160 5.92 -25.53 7.96
N TRP A 161 5.04 -25.83 6.98
CA TRP A 161 3.97 -26.81 7.13
C TRP A 161 4.12 -27.95 6.11
N PRO A 162 4.59 -29.14 6.53
CA PRO A 162 4.77 -30.28 5.62
C PRO A 162 3.51 -30.69 4.86
N GLU A 163 2.33 -30.50 5.48
CA GLU A 163 1.05 -30.85 4.88
C GLU A 163 0.71 -29.98 3.67
N ILE A 164 1.22 -28.72 3.60
CA ILE A 164 1.06 -27.87 2.40
C ILE A 164 1.79 -28.51 1.22
N GLY A 165 3.02 -28.95 1.45
CA GLY A 165 3.82 -29.64 0.42
C GLY A 165 3.19 -30.95 -0.04
N THR A 166 2.63 -31.72 0.90
CA THR A 166 1.90 -32.95 0.60
C THR A 166 0.66 -32.67 -0.24
N TRP A 167 -0.20 -31.75 0.21
CA TRP A 167 -1.39 -31.35 -0.52
C TRP A 167 -1.04 -30.83 -1.92
N ALA A 168 -0.04 -29.95 -2.03
CA ALA A 168 0.40 -29.42 -3.32
C ALA A 168 0.83 -30.55 -4.27
N SER A 169 1.66 -31.48 -3.81
CA SER A 169 2.13 -32.61 -4.59
C SER A 169 0.97 -33.52 -5.04
N GLU A 170 0.05 -33.85 -4.15
CA GLU A 170 -1.12 -34.68 -4.47
C GLU A 170 -2.02 -34.05 -5.53
N HIS A 171 -2.08 -32.72 -5.59
CA HIS A 171 -2.87 -31.95 -6.55
C HIS A 171 -2.05 -31.46 -7.75
N GLY A 172 -0.79 -31.91 -7.90
CA GLY A 172 0.04 -31.61 -9.05
C GLY A 172 0.59 -30.18 -9.08
N PHE A 173 0.74 -29.53 -7.92
CA PHE A 173 1.35 -28.20 -7.78
C PHE A 173 2.72 -28.28 -7.06
N SER A 174 3.59 -27.35 -7.38
CA SER A 174 4.80 -27.05 -6.61
C SER A 174 4.57 -25.88 -5.65
N ALA A 175 5.43 -25.76 -4.62
CA ALA A 175 5.39 -24.63 -3.69
C ALA A 175 5.58 -23.28 -4.41
N ASN A 176 6.42 -23.22 -5.45
CA ASN A 176 6.62 -22.01 -6.25
C ASN A 176 5.36 -21.61 -7.03
N GLU A 177 4.60 -22.57 -7.54
CA GLU A 177 3.33 -22.31 -8.21
C GLU A 177 2.28 -21.80 -7.21
N LEU A 178 2.21 -22.37 -6.01
CA LEU A 178 1.32 -21.87 -4.95
C LEU A 178 1.70 -20.45 -4.52
N ALA A 179 2.98 -20.15 -4.37
CA ALA A 179 3.45 -18.81 -4.06
C ALA A 179 3.10 -17.80 -5.18
N TRP A 180 3.09 -18.26 -6.42
CA TRP A 180 2.67 -17.43 -7.55
C TRP A 180 1.15 -17.24 -7.60
N ILE A 181 0.37 -18.24 -7.20
CA ILE A 181 -1.10 -18.13 -7.06
C ILE A 181 -1.48 -17.17 -5.92
N GLN A 182 -0.73 -17.10 -4.81
CA GLN A 182 -1.06 -16.32 -3.62
C GLN A 182 -0.92 -14.80 -3.84
N PRO A 183 -2.00 -14.00 -3.97
CA PRO A 183 -1.87 -12.56 -4.10
C PRO A 183 -1.58 -11.90 -2.75
N GLY A 184 -0.93 -10.73 -2.81
CA GLY A 184 -0.95 -9.80 -1.69
C GLY A 184 -2.18 -8.88 -1.78
N TYR A 185 -2.79 -8.56 -0.63
CA TYR A 185 -3.96 -7.70 -0.50
C TYR A 185 -3.56 -6.34 0.07
N PRO A 186 -4.09 -5.22 -0.47
CA PRO A 186 -3.78 -3.89 0.04
C PRO A 186 -4.33 -3.71 1.45
N PRO A 187 -3.80 -2.75 2.23
CA PRO A 187 -4.36 -2.39 3.52
C PRO A 187 -5.85 -2.04 3.40
N ASN A 188 -6.65 -2.57 4.31
CA ASN A 188 -8.06 -2.19 4.49
C ASN A 188 -8.29 -1.76 5.95
N LEU A 189 -7.33 -0.99 6.47
CA LEU A 189 -7.43 -0.47 7.82
C LEU A 189 -8.57 0.55 7.92
N PRO A 190 -9.29 0.58 9.02
CA PRO A 190 -10.32 1.58 9.23
C PRO A 190 -9.69 2.97 9.23
N TRP A 191 -10.41 3.96 8.69
CA TRP A 191 -10.00 5.35 8.81
C TRP A 191 -9.96 5.73 10.29
N THR A 192 -8.82 6.17 10.77
CA THR A 192 -8.65 6.72 12.10
C THR A 192 -8.48 8.22 12.02
N SER A 193 -9.04 8.95 12.99
CA SER A 193 -8.83 10.38 13.07
C SER A 193 -7.35 10.69 13.34
N LEU A 194 -6.79 11.60 12.59
CA LEU A 194 -5.42 12.06 12.78
C LEU A 194 -5.37 12.88 14.09
N GLY A 195 -4.85 12.29 15.19
CA GLY A 195 -4.64 12.96 16.47
C GLY A 195 -5.85 13.68 17.07
N GLY A 196 -7.09 13.23 16.79
CA GLY A 196 -8.33 13.88 17.20
C GLY A 196 -8.90 14.86 16.16
N GLY A 197 -8.20 15.07 15.04
CA GLY A 197 -8.66 15.89 13.92
C GLY A 197 -8.56 17.40 14.16
N THR A 198 -9.21 18.17 13.31
CA THR A 198 -9.34 19.64 13.42
C THR A 198 -10.77 20.01 13.77
N ASN A 199 -10.96 21.16 14.42
CA ASN A 199 -12.29 21.68 14.74
C ASN A 199 -12.94 22.50 13.59
N GLY A 200 -12.32 22.50 12.42
CA GLY A 200 -12.80 23.21 11.22
C GLY A 200 -12.26 22.56 9.94
N GLU A 201 -12.54 23.17 8.81
CA GLU A 201 -12.21 22.68 7.48
C GLU A 201 -10.70 22.65 7.25
N VAL A 202 -10.20 21.56 6.65
CA VAL A 202 -8.85 21.44 6.08
C VAL A 202 -8.95 21.64 4.57
N THR A 203 -8.33 22.69 4.05
CA THR A 203 -8.34 23.06 2.64
C THR A 203 -7.10 22.60 1.88
N CYS A 204 -5.98 22.41 2.60
CA CYS A 204 -4.71 22.01 2.03
C CYS A 204 -3.95 21.08 2.99
N MET A 205 -3.28 20.08 2.43
CA MET A 205 -2.30 19.24 3.14
C MET A 205 -1.03 19.17 2.32
N LEU A 206 0.13 19.33 2.99
CA LEU A 206 1.45 19.30 2.36
C LEU A 206 2.39 18.41 3.15
N PRO A 207 2.90 17.31 2.55
CA PRO A 207 4.03 16.58 3.10
C PRO A 207 5.28 17.46 3.11
N LEU A 208 5.92 17.59 4.28
CA LEU A 208 7.15 18.38 4.47
C LEU A 208 8.39 17.52 4.22
N ALA A 209 9.50 18.16 3.91
CA ALA A 209 10.79 17.49 3.73
C ALA A 209 11.27 16.75 5.00
N THR A 210 10.78 17.13 6.19
CA THR A 210 11.01 16.43 7.46
C THR A 210 10.30 15.09 7.58
N GLY A 211 9.32 14.79 6.70
CA GLY A 211 8.41 13.65 6.80
C GLY A 211 7.12 13.95 7.57
N ASP A 212 6.99 15.14 8.14
CA ASP A 212 5.79 15.62 8.81
C ASP A 212 4.71 16.01 7.78
N LEU A 213 3.46 16.20 8.24
CA LEU A 213 2.35 16.65 7.42
C LEU A 213 1.87 18.02 7.89
N LEU A 214 1.96 19.02 7.03
CA LEU A 214 1.32 20.32 7.25
C LEU A 214 -0.16 20.22 6.88
N LEU A 215 -1.02 20.68 7.77
CA LEU A 215 -2.45 20.89 7.54
C LEU A 215 -2.72 22.40 7.52
N CYS A 216 -3.48 22.84 6.52
CA CYS A 216 -3.92 24.23 6.41
C CYS A 216 -5.43 24.28 6.22
N GLY A 217 -6.08 25.35 6.71
CA GLY A 217 -7.52 25.49 6.54
C GLY A 217 -8.17 26.55 7.42
N ALA A 218 -9.45 26.36 7.70
CA ALA A 218 -10.28 27.25 8.51
C ALA A 218 -10.59 26.59 9.86
N PHE A 219 -9.56 26.34 10.66
CA PHE A 219 -9.67 25.76 12.01
C PHE A 219 -8.89 26.60 13.03
N THR A 220 -9.22 26.43 14.30
CA THR A 220 -8.52 27.08 15.42
C THR A 220 -7.89 26.09 16.36
N GLN A 221 -8.15 24.78 16.16
CA GLN A 221 -7.63 23.69 16.97
C GLN A 221 -7.34 22.48 16.10
N ALA A 222 -6.21 21.80 16.37
CA ALA A 222 -5.84 20.52 15.81
C ALA A 222 -5.46 19.55 16.96
N GLY A 223 -6.22 18.45 17.14
CA GLY A 223 -6.18 17.62 18.33
C GLY A 223 -6.44 18.45 19.59
N SER A 224 -5.51 18.41 20.54
CA SER A 224 -5.55 19.23 21.77
C SER A 224 -4.78 20.56 21.65
N VAL A 225 -4.21 20.87 20.47
CA VAL A 225 -3.34 22.02 20.25
C VAL A 225 -4.14 23.18 19.68
N SER A 226 -4.00 24.38 20.28
CA SER A 226 -4.48 25.62 19.65
C SER A 226 -3.63 25.92 18.43
N ALA A 227 -4.26 25.98 17.26
CA ALA A 227 -3.58 26.12 15.97
C ALA A 227 -4.49 26.88 15.01
N ASN A 228 -4.20 28.16 14.77
CA ASN A 228 -5.01 28.99 13.88
C ASN A 228 -4.62 28.74 12.43
N GLY A 229 -5.48 28.07 11.68
CA GLY A 229 -5.37 27.89 10.23
C GLY A 229 -4.21 27.01 9.74
N VAL A 230 -3.21 26.70 10.58
CA VAL A 230 -2.06 25.86 10.24
C VAL A 230 -1.61 25.01 11.41
N ALA A 231 -1.35 23.73 11.17
CA ALA A 231 -0.82 22.78 12.14
C ALA A 231 0.11 21.77 11.45
N VAL A 232 1.09 21.25 12.19
CA VAL A 232 1.97 20.18 11.72
C VAL A 232 1.69 18.91 12.51
N TRP A 233 1.52 17.80 11.80
CA TRP A 233 1.40 16.46 12.34
C TRP A 233 2.71 15.69 12.13
N ASN A 234 3.32 15.20 13.20
CA ASN A 234 4.59 14.47 13.16
C ASN A 234 4.45 12.94 13.18
N GLY A 235 3.27 12.41 12.85
CA GLY A 235 2.96 10.98 12.96
C GLY A 235 2.32 10.58 14.30
N THR A 236 2.43 11.42 15.35
CA THR A 236 1.94 11.08 16.70
C THR A 236 1.10 12.21 17.33
N SER A 237 1.49 13.46 17.11
CA SER A 237 0.86 14.64 17.73
C SER A 237 0.88 15.84 16.80
N PHE A 238 -0.05 16.76 17.04
CA PHE A 238 -0.05 18.08 16.41
C PHE A 238 0.87 19.06 17.13
N SER A 239 1.42 19.99 16.36
CA SER A 239 2.07 21.21 16.84
C SER A 239 1.61 22.42 16.06
N SER A 240 1.62 23.59 16.69
CA SER A 240 1.32 24.85 16.04
C SER A 240 2.57 25.46 15.38
N LEU A 241 2.37 26.27 14.34
CA LEU A 241 3.42 27.10 13.74
C LEU A 241 3.28 28.53 14.26
N GLY A 242 3.98 28.86 15.34
CA GLY A 242 3.88 30.16 16.01
C GLY A 242 2.44 30.45 16.48
N SER A 243 1.95 31.67 16.21
CA SER A 243 0.55 32.05 16.49
C SER A 243 -0.46 31.52 15.49
N GLY A 244 0.00 30.83 14.43
CA GLY A 244 -0.83 30.43 13.31
C GLY A 244 -1.18 31.58 12.36
N LEU A 245 -2.18 31.34 11.51
CA LEU A 245 -2.67 32.26 10.49
C LEU A 245 -4.17 32.52 10.71
N GLN A 246 -4.53 33.81 10.85
CA GLN A 246 -5.93 34.22 10.76
C GLN A 246 -6.28 34.41 9.30
N GLY A 247 -7.55 34.21 8.93
CA GLY A 247 -8.01 34.29 7.56
C GLY A 247 -8.24 32.93 6.94
N GLN A 248 -8.42 32.87 5.64
CA GLN A 248 -8.67 31.67 4.89
C GLN A 248 -7.38 31.20 4.20
N VAL A 249 -6.83 30.09 4.63
CA VAL A 249 -5.70 29.45 3.96
C VAL A 249 -6.23 28.55 2.83
N SER A 250 -5.65 28.64 1.64
CA SER A 250 -6.10 27.90 0.46
C SER A 250 -5.03 26.97 -0.11
N SER A 251 -3.74 27.33 0.05
CA SER A 251 -2.64 26.58 -0.57
C SER A 251 -1.36 26.77 0.22
N ALA A 252 -0.47 25.75 0.19
CA ALA A 252 0.86 25.81 0.78
C ALA A 252 1.89 25.11 -0.11
N VAL A 253 3.14 25.59 -0.07
CA VAL A 253 4.31 24.92 -0.65
C VAL A 253 5.51 25.08 0.26
N GLU A 254 6.42 24.09 0.22
CA GLU A 254 7.73 24.17 0.83
C GLU A 254 8.79 24.36 -0.25
N HIS A 255 9.63 25.39 -0.09
CA HIS A 255 10.76 25.64 -0.99
C HIS A 255 12.00 25.99 -0.18
N ASN A 256 13.08 25.21 -0.34
CA ASN A 256 14.36 25.40 0.37
C ASN A 256 14.21 25.49 1.90
N GLY A 257 13.34 24.65 2.49
CA GLY A 257 13.07 24.60 3.93
C GLY A 257 12.22 25.75 4.47
N VAL A 258 11.63 26.57 3.59
CA VAL A 258 10.74 27.67 3.92
C VAL A 258 9.34 27.33 3.46
N LEU A 259 8.33 27.53 4.33
CA LEU A 259 6.93 27.37 3.96
C LEU A 259 6.37 28.67 3.41
N TYR A 260 5.66 28.59 2.31
CA TYR A 260 4.86 29.66 1.72
C TYR A 260 3.40 29.22 1.74
N VAL A 261 2.55 30.08 2.24
CA VAL A 261 1.12 29.82 2.41
C VAL A 261 0.33 30.94 1.74
N GLY A 262 -0.55 30.55 0.82
CA GLY A 262 -1.45 31.46 0.11
C GLY A 262 -2.88 31.35 0.63
N GLY A 263 -3.58 32.47 0.58
CA GLY A 263 -4.97 32.53 1.01
C GLY A 263 -5.58 33.91 0.91
N ALA A 264 -6.54 34.19 1.78
CA ALA A 264 -7.21 35.47 1.86
C ALA A 264 -7.20 36.05 3.26
N MET A 265 -6.89 37.36 3.38
CA MET A 265 -6.92 38.09 4.66
C MET A 265 -6.04 37.43 5.75
N LEU A 266 -4.86 36.93 5.38
CA LEU A 266 -3.93 36.31 6.29
C LEU A 266 -3.38 37.36 7.26
N ASN A 267 -3.80 37.30 8.54
CA ASN A 267 -3.48 38.30 9.57
C ASN A 267 -3.68 39.75 9.16
N GLY A 268 -4.76 40.02 8.38
CA GLY A 268 -5.09 41.36 7.85
C GLY A 268 -5.25 41.34 6.33
N PRO A 269 -4.77 42.35 5.61
CA PRO A 269 -5.00 42.48 4.15
C PRO A 269 -4.04 41.60 3.32
N SER A 270 -3.18 40.78 3.94
CA SER A 270 -2.18 39.95 3.24
C SER A 270 -2.80 38.72 2.62
N ASP A 271 -2.25 38.28 1.48
CA ASP A 271 -2.64 37.08 0.74
C ASP A 271 -1.55 36.00 0.70
N LEU A 272 -0.29 36.36 1.07
CA LEU A 272 0.85 35.44 1.19
C LEU A 272 1.48 35.56 2.57
N ALA A 273 1.71 34.42 3.19
CA ALA A 273 2.50 34.27 4.41
C ALA A 273 3.71 33.37 4.17
N LYS A 274 4.82 33.67 4.83
CA LYS A 274 6.07 32.93 4.79
C LYS A 274 6.47 32.54 6.20
N TRP A 275 6.77 31.27 6.45
CA TRP A 275 7.34 30.75 7.69
C TRP A 275 8.80 30.38 7.51
N ASP A 276 9.69 30.97 8.31
CA ASP A 276 11.15 30.75 8.25
C ASP A 276 11.68 29.73 9.27
N GLY A 277 10.79 29.01 9.94
CA GLY A 277 11.10 28.09 11.04
C GLY A 277 10.86 28.70 12.43
N THR A 278 10.72 30.03 12.54
CA THR A 278 10.56 30.75 13.82
C THR A 278 9.42 31.74 13.83
N ALA A 279 9.20 32.42 12.71
CA ALA A 279 8.21 33.51 12.63
C ALA A 279 7.51 33.56 11.26
N TRP A 280 6.29 34.07 11.29
CA TRP A 280 5.52 34.40 10.10
C TRP A 280 5.85 35.82 9.62
N THR A 281 6.07 35.97 8.32
CA THR A 281 6.09 37.26 7.61
C THR A 281 4.97 37.28 6.59
N PHE A 282 4.35 38.47 6.43
CA PHE A 282 3.14 38.63 5.62
C PHE A 282 3.37 39.63 4.49
N THR A 283 2.83 39.32 3.31
CA THR A 283 2.96 40.14 2.10
C THR A 283 1.62 40.17 1.35
N SER A 284 1.24 41.33 0.84
CA SER A 284 0.19 41.45 -0.17
C SER A 284 0.86 41.38 -1.54
N VAL A 285 0.57 40.30 -2.28
CA VAL A 285 1.10 40.11 -3.64
C VAL A 285 0.23 40.81 -4.66
N PHE A 286 -1.09 40.87 -4.41
CA PHE A 286 -2.06 41.48 -5.30
C PHE A 286 -2.67 42.74 -4.67
N GLU A 287 -2.86 43.76 -5.49
CA GLU A 287 -3.62 44.93 -5.10
C GLU A 287 -5.12 44.70 -5.33
N GLY A 288 -5.95 45.01 -4.36
CA GLY A 288 -7.40 44.87 -4.46
C GLY A 288 -8.10 44.86 -3.10
N LYS A 289 -9.42 44.84 -3.13
CA LYS A 289 -10.21 44.90 -1.90
C LYS A 289 -10.19 43.58 -1.12
N TYR A 290 -10.02 42.44 -1.83
CA TYR A 290 -9.96 41.08 -1.25
C TYR A 290 -9.10 40.18 -2.15
N PRO A 291 -7.75 40.34 -2.14
CA PRO A 291 -6.89 39.46 -2.91
C PRO A 291 -6.90 38.07 -2.31
N VAL A 292 -6.89 37.02 -3.16
CA VAL A 292 -6.88 35.62 -2.76
C VAL A 292 -5.87 34.86 -3.61
N ILE A 293 -4.96 34.13 -2.95
CA ILE A 293 -4.10 33.14 -3.59
C ILE A 293 -4.74 31.77 -3.42
N ASN A 294 -5.24 31.17 -4.49
CA ASN A 294 -5.89 29.88 -4.48
C ASN A 294 -4.92 28.71 -4.70
N ALA A 295 -3.77 28.95 -5.34
CA ALA A 295 -2.78 27.91 -5.59
C ALA A 295 -1.36 28.49 -5.59
N LEU A 296 -0.42 27.73 -5.02
CA LEU A 296 1.01 27.95 -5.07
C LEU A 296 1.68 26.71 -5.68
N HIS A 297 2.74 26.93 -6.46
CA HIS A 297 3.52 25.85 -7.04
C HIS A 297 5.01 26.24 -7.11
N VAL A 298 5.90 25.26 -6.93
CA VAL A 298 7.35 25.41 -7.10
C VAL A 298 7.74 24.72 -8.42
N HIS A 299 8.53 25.42 -9.22
CA HIS A 299 9.08 24.89 -10.47
C HIS A 299 10.49 24.36 -10.27
#